data_fc83a911a932b5ad978c8c4264805970
#
_entry.id   fc83a911a932b5ad978c8c4264805970
#
_cell.length_a   1.000
_cell.length_b   1.000
_cell.length_c   1.000
_cell.angle_alpha   90.00
_cell.angle_beta   90.00
_cell.angle_gamma   90.00
#
_symmetry.space_group_name_H-M   'P 1'
#
loop_
_entity.id
_entity.type
_entity.pdbx_description
1 polymer ?
#
loop_
_entity_poly.entity_id
_entity_poly.type
_entity_poly.pdbx_seq_one_letter_code
_entity_poly.pdbx_strand_id
1 'polypeptide(L)'
;WSCLVGSEMCIRDSARGGIILTNHEDLSKKFNSAVFPGYQGGPLMHIIAAKAVGFKEALKPEFQQYIKEVLANAKILAETLKNNGFKIYSGGTDTHLMLVDLRPFNVKGNLAAESLSRANITCNKNGIPFDTESPMVTSGIRLGSQAATTRGFGLKEFKIVGELITKVIKGLSTNKEDNSKIEEEVRKEVVDLCSNFPIYKHLG
;
A
#
# COMPACT_ATOMS: atom_id res chain seq x y z
N TRP A 1 24.70 16.14 -9.04
CA TRP A 1 24.64 15.17 -7.94
C TRP A 1 24.01 13.87 -8.43
N SER A 2 24.82 12.87 -8.73
CA SER A 2 24.30 11.57 -9.09
C SER A 2 24.64 10.53 -8.02
N CYS A 3 24.01 10.70 -6.87
CA CYS A 3 24.01 9.71 -5.81
C CYS A 3 22.58 9.37 -5.46
N LEU A 4 22.18 8.12 -5.64
CA LEU A 4 20.86 7.64 -5.25
C LEU A 4 21.04 6.70 -4.06
N VAL A 5 20.43 7.05 -2.95
CA VAL A 5 20.31 6.19 -1.79
C VAL A 5 18.82 5.84 -1.63
N GLY A 6 18.52 4.57 -1.75
CA GLY A 6 17.17 4.06 -1.60
C GLY A 6 17.11 2.92 -0.61
N SER A 7 16.14 2.98 0.28
CA SER A 7 15.78 1.83 1.07
C SER A 7 14.40 1.40 0.68
N GLU A 8 14.25 0.25 0.10
CA GLU A 8 13.09 -0.10 -0.37
C GLU A 8 12.26 -1.08 -0.13
N MET A 9 11.22 -0.88 -0.34
CA MET A 9 10.28 -1.30 0.16
C MET A 9 9.10 -1.71 -0.49
N CYS A 10 9.02 -2.01 -1.73
CA CYS A 10 7.87 -2.59 -2.35
C CYS A 10 7.71 -4.02 -1.87
N ILE A 11 6.65 -4.23 -1.18
CA ILE A 11 6.26 -5.57 -0.72
C ILE A 11 6.24 -6.56 -1.88
N ARG A 12 5.91 -6.08 -3.08
CA ARG A 12 5.92 -6.91 -4.25
C ARG A 12 7.30 -7.30 -4.74
N ASP A 13 8.26 -6.38 -4.64
CA ASP A 13 9.42 -6.50 -5.51
C ASP A 13 10.56 -7.17 -4.84
N SER A 14 10.48 -7.50 -3.54
CA SER A 14 11.61 -8.08 -3.11
C SER A 14 12.03 -8.29 -1.74
N ALA A 15 13.18 -8.84 -1.67
CA ALA A 15 14.07 -8.81 -0.56
C ALA A 15 14.31 -7.37 -0.13
N ARG A 16 14.03 -7.10 1.11
CA ARG A 16 14.27 -5.82 1.74
C ARG A 16 15.76 -5.53 1.83
N GLY A 17 16.18 -4.33 1.48
CA GLY A 17 17.56 -3.92 1.59
C GLY A 17 17.76 -2.52 1.04
N GLY A 18 18.94 -1.96 1.34
CA GLY A 18 19.39 -0.69 0.78
C GLY A 18 20.20 -0.89 -0.50
N ILE A 19 20.28 0.16 -1.29
CA ILE A 19 21.18 0.28 -2.42
C ILE A 19 21.75 1.69 -2.45
N ILE A 20 23.04 1.80 -2.74
CA ILE A 20 23.72 3.07 -2.95
C ILE A 20 24.30 3.07 -4.35
N LEU A 21 23.95 4.03 -5.18
CA LEU A 21 24.41 4.18 -6.55
C LEU A 21 25.15 5.51 -6.70
N THR A 22 26.32 5.49 -7.34
CA THR A 22 27.09 6.70 -7.62
C THR A 22 27.95 6.51 -8.86
N ASN A 23 28.14 7.59 -9.63
CA ASN A 23 29.07 7.66 -10.74
C ASN A 23 30.44 8.26 -10.33
N HIS A 24 30.64 8.60 -9.06
CA HIS A 24 31.87 9.17 -8.53
C HIS A 24 32.74 8.08 -7.90
N GLU A 25 33.88 7.79 -8.48
CA GLU A 25 34.79 6.74 -8.02
C GLU A 25 35.26 6.94 -6.57
N ASP A 26 35.62 8.17 -6.19
CA ASP A 26 36.07 8.50 -4.83
C ASP A 26 34.96 8.26 -3.79
N LEU A 27 33.72 8.59 -4.14
CA LEU A 27 32.57 8.30 -3.28
C LEU A 27 32.29 6.81 -3.21
N SER A 28 32.42 6.10 -4.32
CA SER A 28 32.26 4.64 -4.36
C SER A 28 33.21 3.95 -3.39
N LYS A 29 34.49 4.35 -3.37
CA LYS A 29 35.50 3.80 -2.43
C LYS A 29 35.11 4.10 -0.98
N LYS A 30 34.66 5.31 -0.68
CA LYS A 30 34.23 5.70 0.68
C LYS A 30 32.98 4.92 1.11
N PHE A 31 31.99 4.77 0.24
CA PHE A 31 30.79 4.01 0.53
C PHE A 31 31.10 2.53 0.77
N ASN A 32 31.93 1.93 -0.07
CA ASN A 32 32.34 0.55 0.13
C ASN A 32 33.04 0.35 1.47
N SER A 33 33.96 1.23 1.84
CA SER A 33 34.62 1.18 3.13
C SER A 33 33.71 1.43 4.32
N ALA A 34 32.74 2.34 4.17
CA ALA A 34 31.75 2.60 5.20
C ALA A 34 30.78 1.43 5.39
N VAL A 35 30.37 0.77 4.30
CA VAL A 35 29.50 -0.41 4.37
C VAL A 35 30.28 -1.57 4.98
N PHE A 36 31.45 -1.90 4.44
CA PHE A 36 32.29 -2.97 4.94
C PHE A 36 33.78 -2.56 4.94
N PRO A 37 34.47 -2.64 6.07
CA PRO A 37 34.05 -3.20 7.36
C PRO A 37 33.39 -2.18 8.33
N GLY A 38 33.03 -0.97 7.86
CA GLY A 38 32.59 0.11 8.75
C GLY A 38 31.35 -0.22 9.57
N TYR A 39 30.22 -0.48 8.92
CA TYR A 39 28.94 -0.70 9.59
C TYR A 39 28.37 -2.11 9.45
N GLN A 40 28.81 -2.89 8.46
CA GLN A 40 28.29 -4.22 8.17
C GLN A 40 29.40 -5.27 8.14
N GLY A 41 28.99 -6.53 8.23
CA GLY A 41 29.87 -7.71 8.07
C GLY A 41 29.57 -8.48 6.79
N GLY A 42 29.58 -9.81 6.88
CA GLY A 42 29.32 -10.68 5.73
C GLY A 42 27.96 -10.45 5.11
N PRO A 43 27.85 -10.33 3.77
CA PRO A 43 26.60 -10.07 3.09
C PRO A 43 25.68 -11.29 3.09
N LEU A 44 24.38 -11.03 3.14
CA LEU A 44 23.34 -12.05 2.99
C LEU A 44 23.14 -12.35 1.50
N MET A 45 23.82 -13.35 0.97
CA MET A 45 23.84 -13.66 -0.46
C MET A 45 22.46 -14.00 -1.03
N HIS A 46 21.60 -14.65 -0.26
CA HIS A 46 20.22 -14.91 -0.67
C HIS A 46 19.40 -13.62 -0.88
N ILE A 47 19.64 -12.58 -0.08
CA ILE A 47 19.05 -11.26 -0.26
C ILE A 47 19.55 -10.59 -1.54
N ILE A 48 20.84 -10.68 -1.81
CA ILE A 48 21.47 -10.13 -3.03
C ILE A 48 20.88 -10.84 -4.26
N ALA A 49 20.82 -12.17 -4.23
CA ALA A 49 20.23 -12.96 -5.32
C ALA A 49 18.77 -12.59 -5.56
N ALA A 50 17.97 -12.44 -4.49
CA ALA A 50 16.58 -12.05 -4.59
C ALA A 50 16.40 -10.63 -5.18
N LYS A 51 17.28 -9.68 -4.83
CA LYS A 51 17.32 -8.34 -5.46
C LYS A 51 17.61 -8.44 -6.96
N ALA A 52 18.58 -9.26 -7.36
CA ALA A 52 18.93 -9.44 -8.76
C ALA A 52 17.73 -9.97 -9.57
N VAL A 53 16.99 -10.94 -9.01
CA VAL A 53 15.75 -11.45 -9.63
C VAL A 53 14.71 -10.35 -9.74
N GLY A 54 14.42 -9.62 -8.67
CA GLY A 54 13.44 -8.54 -8.67
C GLY A 54 13.78 -7.44 -9.69
N PHE A 55 15.04 -7.03 -9.77
CA PHE A 55 15.48 -6.04 -10.77
C PHE A 55 15.36 -6.57 -12.20
N LYS A 56 15.68 -7.84 -12.43
CA LYS A 56 15.49 -8.47 -13.74
C LYS A 56 14.03 -8.52 -14.15
N GLU A 57 13.12 -8.78 -13.23
CA GLU A 57 11.68 -8.72 -13.48
C GLU A 57 11.22 -7.29 -13.78
N ALA A 58 11.71 -6.31 -13.03
CA ALA A 58 11.37 -4.90 -13.23
C ALA A 58 11.84 -4.33 -14.59
N LEU A 59 12.84 -4.94 -15.23
CA LEU A 59 13.31 -4.57 -16.56
C LEU A 59 12.43 -5.11 -17.70
N LYS A 60 11.51 -6.00 -17.43
CA LYS A 60 10.63 -6.59 -18.45
C LYS A 60 9.52 -5.62 -18.88
N PRO A 61 9.09 -5.65 -20.17
CA PRO A 61 7.97 -4.82 -20.63
C PRO A 61 6.67 -5.04 -19.87
N GLU A 62 6.39 -6.26 -19.42
CA GLU A 62 5.21 -6.63 -18.66
C GLU A 62 5.14 -5.88 -17.33
N PHE A 63 6.29 -5.58 -16.72
CA PHE A 63 6.34 -4.79 -15.50
C PHE A 63 5.89 -3.35 -15.73
N GLN A 64 6.23 -2.75 -16.88
CA GLN A 64 5.78 -1.40 -17.23
C GLN A 64 4.26 -1.34 -17.38
N GLN A 65 3.65 -2.38 -17.98
CA GLN A 65 2.20 -2.48 -18.10
C GLN A 65 1.56 -2.63 -16.72
N TYR A 66 2.10 -3.52 -15.89
CA TYR A 66 1.65 -3.71 -14.52
C TYR A 66 1.66 -2.40 -13.70
N ILE A 67 2.74 -1.61 -13.78
CA ILE A 67 2.82 -0.33 -13.07
C ILE A 67 1.76 0.67 -13.56
N LYS A 68 1.47 0.71 -14.87
CA LYS A 68 0.38 1.55 -15.39
C LYS A 68 -0.97 1.16 -14.80
N GLU A 69 -1.23 -0.13 -14.69
CA GLU A 69 -2.45 -0.66 -14.07
C GLU A 69 -2.51 -0.31 -12.57
N VAL A 70 -1.41 -0.48 -11.84
CA VAL A 70 -1.31 -0.10 -10.43
C VAL A 70 -1.66 1.38 -10.22
N LEU A 71 -1.12 2.27 -11.06
CA LEU A 71 -1.38 3.71 -10.97
C LEU A 71 -2.84 4.05 -11.35
N ALA A 72 -3.37 3.42 -12.40
CA ALA A 72 -4.75 3.63 -12.83
C ALA A 72 -5.74 3.16 -11.75
N ASN A 73 -5.48 2.01 -11.15
CA ASN A 73 -6.27 1.45 -10.05
C ASN A 73 -6.19 2.32 -8.78
N ALA A 74 -5.02 2.87 -8.47
CA ALA A 74 -4.90 3.81 -7.36
C ALA A 74 -5.72 5.09 -7.60
N LYS A 75 -5.69 5.63 -8.82
CA LYS A 75 -6.46 6.82 -9.19
C LYS A 75 -7.96 6.60 -9.06
N ILE A 76 -8.49 5.52 -9.61
CA ILE A 76 -9.93 5.24 -9.53
C ILE A 76 -10.40 5.00 -8.10
N LEU A 77 -9.57 4.35 -7.26
CA LEU A 77 -9.86 4.21 -5.83
C LEU A 77 -9.92 5.57 -5.14
N ALA A 78 -8.93 6.44 -5.39
CA ALA A 78 -8.90 7.79 -4.82
C ALA A 78 -10.10 8.63 -5.27
N GLU A 79 -10.46 8.59 -6.54
CA GLU A 79 -11.63 9.29 -7.09
C GLU A 79 -12.93 8.78 -6.48
N THR A 80 -13.08 7.45 -6.35
CA THR A 80 -14.26 6.85 -5.73
C THR A 80 -14.42 7.31 -4.28
N LEU A 81 -13.36 7.31 -3.51
CA LEU A 81 -13.37 7.79 -2.13
C LEU A 81 -13.69 9.29 -2.06
N LYS A 82 -13.06 10.13 -2.91
CA LYS A 82 -13.36 11.56 -2.96
C LYS A 82 -14.83 11.84 -3.28
N ASN A 83 -15.39 11.15 -4.25
CA ASN A 83 -16.80 11.29 -4.63
C ASN A 83 -17.75 10.88 -3.48
N ASN A 84 -17.28 10.07 -2.56
CA ASN A 84 -18.01 9.66 -1.35
C ASN A 84 -17.71 10.54 -0.11
N GLY A 85 -17.00 11.64 -0.28
CA GLY A 85 -16.78 12.65 0.75
C GLY A 85 -15.50 12.49 1.55
N PHE A 86 -14.60 11.54 1.16
CA PHE A 86 -13.29 11.44 1.80
C PHE A 86 -12.34 12.54 1.32
N LYS A 87 -11.49 12.97 2.22
CA LYS A 87 -10.38 13.86 1.91
C LYS A 87 -9.12 13.02 1.68
N ILE A 88 -8.57 13.07 0.48
CA ILE A 88 -7.28 12.47 0.15
C ILE A 88 -6.22 13.55 0.24
N TYR A 89 -5.13 13.29 0.98
CA TYR A 89 -3.99 14.20 1.00
C TYR A 89 -3.39 14.35 -0.40
N SER A 90 -2.88 15.53 -0.70
CA SER A 90 -2.44 15.93 -2.04
C SER A 90 -3.56 16.01 -3.10
N GLY A 91 -4.83 15.88 -2.70
CA GLY A 91 -5.96 15.92 -3.63
C GLY A 91 -6.15 14.69 -4.51
N GLY A 92 -5.26 13.69 -4.42
CA GLY A 92 -5.25 12.46 -5.21
C GLY A 92 -3.99 11.66 -4.98
N THR A 93 -3.58 10.88 -5.98
CA THR A 93 -2.32 10.13 -5.93
C THR A 93 -1.66 10.02 -7.29
N ASP A 94 -0.34 10.17 -7.30
CA ASP A 94 0.54 9.91 -8.45
C ASP A 94 1.35 8.61 -8.27
N THR A 95 1.11 7.91 -7.16
CA THR A 95 1.78 6.68 -6.81
C THR A 95 0.79 5.53 -6.61
N HIS A 96 1.28 4.42 -6.14
CA HIS A 96 0.51 3.21 -5.83
C HIS A 96 -0.28 3.30 -4.52
N LEU A 97 -0.08 4.34 -3.71
CA LEU A 97 -0.70 4.48 -2.40
C LEU A 97 -1.29 5.88 -2.19
N MET A 98 -2.19 5.97 -1.23
CA MET A 98 -2.81 7.22 -0.85
C MET A 98 -3.02 7.29 0.67
N LEU A 99 -3.06 8.50 1.18
CA LEU A 99 -3.36 8.79 2.57
C LEU A 99 -4.74 9.42 2.67
N VAL A 100 -5.62 8.77 3.40
CA VAL A 100 -7.04 9.14 3.55
C VAL A 100 -7.26 9.75 4.92
N ASP A 101 -7.82 10.96 4.96
CA ASP A 101 -8.22 11.67 6.17
C ASP A 101 -9.64 11.26 6.57
N LEU A 102 -9.80 10.73 7.78
CA LEU A 102 -11.08 10.25 8.31
C LEU A 102 -11.81 11.28 9.18
N ARG A 103 -11.21 12.43 9.43
CA ARG A 103 -11.83 13.51 10.23
C ARG A 103 -13.18 13.99 9.70
N PRO A 104 -13.42 14.05 8.36
CA PRO A 104 -14.75 14.38 7.84
C PRO A 104 -15.86 13.45 8.32
N PHE A 105 -15.53 12.21 8.67
CA PHE A 105 -16.45 11.20 9.19
C PHE A 105 -16.42 11.09 10.71
N ASN A 106 -15.59 11.90 11.39
CA ASN A 106 -15.37 11.81 12.84
C ASN A 106 -14.99 10.38 13.32
N VAL A 107 -14.21 9.66 12.51
CA VAL A 107 -13.72 8.30 12.78
C VAL A 107 -12.21 8.34 13.00
N LYS A 108 -11.72 7.58 13.99
CA LYS A 108 -10.30 7.44 14.27
C LYS A 108 -9.67 6.35 13.40
N GLY A 109 -8.38 6.51 13.08
CA GLY A 109 -7.67 5.59 12.21
C GLY A 109 -7.58 4.15 12.74
N ASN A 110 -7.38 3.96 14.03
CA ASN A 110 -7.37 2.64 14.66
C ASN A 110 -8.72 1.94 14.54
N LEU A 111 -9.83 2.62 14.85
CA LEU A 111 -11.17 2.05 14.73
C LEU A 111 -11.51 1.70 13.27
N ALA A 112 -11.14 2.59 12.34
CA ALA A 112 -11.33 2.33 10.92
C ALA A 112 -10.56 1.09 10.45
N ALA A 113 -9.27 0.99 10.81
CA ALA A 113 -8.43 -0.14 10.40
C ALA A 113 -8.94 -1.47 10.99
N GLU A 114 -9.39 -1.48 12.24
CA GLU A 114 -9.95 -2.66 12.88
C GLU A 114 -11.28 -3.09 12.24
N SER A 115 -12.19 -2.15 12.02
CA SER A 115 -13.50 -2.43 11.39
C SER A 115 -13.35 -2.92 9.95
N LEU A 116 -12.49 -2.27 9.15
CA LEU A 116 -12.17 -2.72 7.81
C LEU A 116 -11.53 -4.12 7.81
N SER A 117 -10.65 -4.41 8.78
CA SER A 117 -10.04 -5.75 8.93
C SER A 117 -11.10 -6.83 9.21
N ARG A 118 -12.10 -6.56 10.07
CA ARG A 118 -13.21 -7.47 10.32
C ARG A 118 -14.09 -7.68 9.08
N ALA A 119 -14.16 -6.67 8.21
CA ALA A 119 -14.81 -6.75 6.90
C ALA A 119 -13.93 -7.37 5.79
N ASN A 120 -12.78 -7.98 6.14
CA ASN A 120 -11.79 -8.54 5.21
C ASN A 120 -11.12 -7.52 4.27
N ILE A 121 -11.11 -6.25 4.62
CA ILE A 121 -10.38 -5.19 3.90
C ILE A 121 -9.19 -4.77 4.75
N THR A 122 -7.99 -5.23 4.39
CA THR A 122 -6.77 -4.92 5.13
C THR A 122 -6.23 -3.55 4.76
N CYS A 123 -6.08 -2.70 5.76
CA CYS A 123 -5.33 -1.45 5.65
C CYS A 123 -4.59 -1.17 6.96
N ASN A 124 -3.77 -0.13 6.98
CA ASN A 124 -3.16 0.28 8.22
C ASN A 124 -3.55 1.71 8.60
N LYS A 125 -3.75 1.93 9.89
CA LYS A 125 -3.86 3.27 10.44
C LYS A 125 -2.60 4.07 10.14
N ASN A 126 -2.75 5.35 9.86
CA ASN A 126 -1.64 6.22 9.51
C ASN A 126 -1.89 7.64 10.00
N GLY A 127 -0.89 8.25 10.63
CA GLY A 127 -0.94 9.67 10.92
C GLY A 127 -1.05 10.50 9.64
N ILE A 128 -1.79 11.57 9.70
CA ILE A 128 -1.92 12.54 8.62
C ILE A 128 -1.04 13.77 8.90
N PRO A 129 -0.70 14.58 7.89
CA PRO A 129 0.00 15.83 8.11
C PRO A 129 -0.71 16.69 9.16
N PHE A 130 0.04 17.16 10.17
CA PHE A 130 -0.47 17.91 11.31
C PHE A 130 -1.56 17.17 12.09
N ASP A 131 -1.39 15.86 12.24
CA ASP A 131 -2.30 15.03 13.03
C ASP A 131 -2.26 15.44 14.51
N THR A 132 -3.42 15.58 15.12
CA THR A 132 -3.57 15.90 16.55
C THR A 132 -3.70 14.66 17.42
N GLU A 133 -3.89 13.49 16.80
CA GLU A 133 -4.01 12.23 17.51
C GLU A 133 -2.64 11.59 17.75
N SER A 134 -2.57 10.74 18.76
CA SER A 134 -1.36 9.97 19.04
C SER A 134 -1.05 8.97 17.90
N PRO A 135 0.21 8.54 17.73
CA PRO A 135 0.58 7.53 16.73
C PRO A 135 -0.15 6.18 16.91
N MET A 136 -0.68 5.91 18.09
CA MET A 136 -1.45 4.68 18.37
C MET A 136 -2.90 4.76 17.89
N VAL A 137 -3.43 5.97 17.72
CA VAL A 137 -4.82 6.24 17.33
C VAL A 137 -4.90 6.66 15.87
N THR A 138 -4.24 7.76 15.51
CA THR A 138 -4.20 8.41 14.19
C THR A 138 -5.54 8.95 13.69
N SER A 139 -5.51 9.86 12.73
CA SER A 139 -6.72 10.40 12.09
C SER A 139 -6.90 9.92 10.66
N GLY A 140 -6.06 9.03 10.18
CA GLY A 140 -6.11 8.55 8.80
C GLY A 140 -5.82 7.06 8.66
N ILE A 141 -6.01 6.60 7.43
CA ILE A 141 -5.61 5.27 6.96
C ILE A 141 -4.80 5.40 5.68
N ARG A 142 -3.93 4.43 5.43
CA ARG A 142 -3.18 4.31 4.18
C ARG A 142 -3.71 3.14 3.37
N LEU A 143 -4.01 3.43 2.11
CA LEU A 143 -4.48 2.45 1.13
C LEU A 143 -3.50 2.35 -0.03
N GLY A 144 -3.43 1.19 -0.64
CA GLY A 144 -2.58 0.93 -1.80
C GLY A 144 -3.22 -0.03 -2.80
N SER A 145 -2.76 0.01 -4.03
CA SER A 145 -3.36 -0.75 -5.14
C SER A 145 -2.55 -1.97 -5.60
N GLN A 146 -1.29 -2.13 -5.19
CA GLN A 146 -0.43 -3.16 -5.78
C GLN A 146 -0.92 -4.58 -5.56
N ALA A 147 -1.23 -4.95 -4.31
CA ALA A 147 -1.57 -6.33 -3.96
C ALA A 147 -2.82 -6.83 -4.70
N ALA A 148 -3.85 -6.00 -4.77
CA ALA A 148 -5.07 -6.33 -5.48
C ALA A 148 -4.88 -6.30 -7.01
N THR A 149 -4.07 -5.38 -7.55
CA THR A 149 -3.69 -5.39 -8.98
C THR A 149 -2.93 -6.66 -9.33
N THR A 150 -1.97 -7.10 -8.50
CA THR A 150 -1.26 -8.38 -8.69
C THR A 150 -2.21 -9.57 -8.67
N ARG A 151 -3.28 -9.49 -7.87
CA ARG A 151 -4.33 -10.50 -7.81
C ARG A 151 -5.21 -10.53 -9.08
N GLY A 152 -5.20 -9.46 -9.88
CA GLY A 152 -5.96 -9.34 -11.13
C GLY A 152 -7.12 -8.34 -11.07
N PHE A 153 -7.22 -7.54 -10.00
CA PHE A 153 -8.22 -6.48 -9.90
C PHE A 153 -7.91 -5.36 -10.91
N GLY A 154 -8.96 -4.93 -11.62
CA GLY A 154 -8.93 -3.78 -12.51
C GLY A 154 -9.71 -2.60 -11.96
N LEU A 155 -9.95 -1.61 -12.82
CA LEU A 155 -10.64 -0.36 -12.46
C LEU A 155 -12.03 -0.59 -11.85
N LYS A 156 -12.77 -1.58 -12.36
CA LYS A 156 -14.12 -1.91 -11.90
C LYS A 156 -14.09 -2.42 -10.45
N GLU A 157 -13.19 -3.34 -10.18
CA GLU A 157 -13.04 -3.93 -8.85
C GLU A 157 -12.55 -2.89 -7.83
N PHE A 158 -11.63 -2.01 -8.21
CA PHE A 158 -11.16 -0.93 -7.34
C PHE A 158 -12.25 0.11 -7.03
N LYS A 159 -13.17 0.35 -7.95
CA LYS A 159 -14.35 1.16 -7.66
C LYS A 159 -15.23 0.49 -6.61
N ILE A 160 -15.51 -0.81 -6.77
CA ILE A 160 -16.27 -1.60 -5.78
C ILE A 160 -15.58 -1.54 -4.41
N VAL A 161 -14.27 -1.77 -4.36
CA VAL A 161 -13.50 -1.68 -3.10
C VAL A 161 -13.65 -0.30 -2.45
N GLY A 162 -13.60 0.79 -3.21
CA GLY A 162 -13.82 2.14 -2.71
C GLY A 162 -15.23 2.33 -2.13
N GLU A 163 -16.24 1.75 -2.75
CA GLU A 163 -17.63 1.78 -2.27
C GLU A 163 -17.79 0.96 -0.98
N LEU A 164 -17.18 -0.22 -0.89
CA LEU A 164 -17.18 -1.06 0.30
C LEU A 164 -16.47 -0.41 1.50
N ILE A 165 -15.31 0.21 1.27
CA ILE A 165 -14.62 1.01 2.29
C ILE A 165 -15.53 2.13 2.78
N THR A 166 -16.20 2.82 1.86
CA THR A 166 -17.13 3.89 2.19
C THR A 166 -18.29 3.39 3.07
N LYS A 167 -18.85 2.23 2.76
CA LYS A 167 -19.95 1.61 3.51
C LYS A 167 -19.54 1.34 4.97
N VAL A 168 -18.36 0.75 5.18
CA VAL A 168 -17.83 0.49 6.53
C VAL A 168 -17.59 1.79 7.30
N ILE A 169 -16.93 2.78 6.70
CA ILE A 169 -16.59 4.04 7.39
C ILE A 169 -17.84 4.87 7.70
N LYS A 170 -18.82 4.91 6.81
CA LYS A 170 -20.12 5.58 7.10
C LYS A 170 -20.89 4.88 8.21
N GLY A 171 -20.83 3.55 8.28
CA GLY A 171 -21.38 2.80 9.40
C GLY A 171 -20.76 3.21 10.72
N LEU A 172 -19.43 3.22 10.80
CA LEU A 172 -18.69 3.70 11.98
C LEU A 172 -18.99 5.15 12.34
N SER A 173 -19.19 6.00 11.35
CA SER A 173 -19.57 7.40 11.60
C SER A 173 -20.93 7.53 12.28
N THR A 174 -21.84 6.61 12.00
CA THR A 174 -23.19 6.57 12.58
C THR A 174 -23.22 5.90 13.93
N ASN A 175 -22.52 4.76 14.08
CA ASN A 175 -22.41 4.03 15.35
C ASN A 175 -20.98 3.53 15.54
N LYS A 176 -20.25 4.18 16.45
CA LYS A 176 -18.83 3.86 16.72
C LYS A 176 -18.67 2.63 17.61
N GLU A 177 -19.67 2.26 18.36
CA GLU A 177 -19.62 1.17 19.33
C GLU A 177 -19.92 -0.18 18.68
N ASP A 178 -20.81 -0.20 17.69
CA ASP A 178 -21.21 -1.43 17.01
C ASP A 178 -21.44 -1.21 15.51
N ASN A 179 -20.52 -1.72 14.68
CA ASN A 179 -20.61 -1.75 13.23
C ASN A 179 -20.73 -3.17 12.67
N SER A 180 -20.93 -4.16 13.54
CA SER A 180 -20.83 -5.60 13.23
C SER A 180 -21.74 -6.02 12.07
N LYS A 181 -22.94 -5.50 11.98
CA LYS A 181 -23.89 -5.83 10.90
C LYS A 181 -23.35 -5.40 9.53
N ILE A 182 -22.80 -4.19 9.44
CA ILE A 182 -22.25 -3.66 8.17
C ILE A 182 -20.95 -4.37 7.84
N GLU A 183 -20.11 -4.65 8.84
CA GLU A 183 -18.86 -5.40 8.66
C GLU A 183 -19.13 -6.80 8.09
N GLU A 184 -20.13 -7.52 8.60
CA GLU A 184 -20.48 -8.85 8.10
C GLU A 184 -21.11 -8.81 6.70
N GLU A 185 -21.91 -7.81 6.38
CA GLU A 185 -22.45 -7.60 5.04
C GLU A 185 -21.33 -7.33 4.03
N VAL A 186 -20.45 -6.38 4.34
CA VAL A 186 -19.30 -6.05 3.48
C VAL A 186 -18.33 -7.22 3.37
N ARG A 187 -18.11 -7.97 4.44
CA ARG A 187 -17.28 -9.16 4.42
C ARG A 187 -17.77 -10.20 3.41
N LYS A 188 -19.07 -10.44 3.32
CA LYS A 188 -19.65 -11.33 2.32
C LYS A 188 -19.39 -10.85 0.90
N GLU A 189 -19.60 -9.54 0.66
CA GLU A 189 -19.34 -8.93 -0.64
C GLU A 189 -17.85 -9.01 -1.03
N VAL A 190 -16.94 -8.82 -0.07
CA VAL A 190 -15.49 -8.97 -0.28
C VAL A 190 -15.10 -10.40 -0.61
N VAL A 191 -15.68 -11.38 0.10
CA VAL A 191 -15.42 -12.81 -0.16
C VAL A 191 -15.91 -13.19 -1.55
N ASP A 192 -17.11 -12.77 -1.93
CA ASP A 192 -17.67 -13.02 -3.26
C ASP A 192 -16.79 -12.37 -4.36
N LEU A 193 -16.44 -11.10 -4.21
CA LEU A 193 -15.53 -10.43 -5.14
C LEU A 193 -14.21 -11.18 -5.27
N CYS A 194 -13.61 -11.55 -4.16
CA CYS A 194 -12.32 -12.23 -4.13
C CYS A 194 -12.36 -13.65 -4.70
N SER A 195 -13.50 -14.33 -4.67
CA SER A 195 -13.65 -15.68 -5.22
C SER A 195 -13.41 -15.72 -6.73
N ASN A 196 -13.68 -14.63 -7.43
CA ASN A 196 -13.44 -14.49 -8.86
C ASN A 196 -11.94 -14.30 -9.21
N PHE A 197 -11.11 -14.05 -8.21
CA PHE A 197 -9.68 -13.77 -8.36
C PHE A 197 -8.85 -14.67 -7.40
N PRO A 198 -8.90 -15.99 -7.56
CA PRO A 198 -8.17 -16.91 -6.67
C PRO A 198 -6.67 -16.71 -6.80
N ILE A 199 -5.96 -16.69 -5.64
CA ILE A 199 -4.52 -16.71 -5.55
C ILE A 199 -4.05 -18.17 -5.68
N TYR A 200 -2.90 -18.38 -6.32
CA TYR A 200 -2.28 -19.71 -6.44
C TYR A 200 -3.12 -20.76 -7.18
N LYS A 201 -3.77 -20.37 -8.27
CA LYS A 201 -4.53 -21.31 -9.11
C LYS A 201 -3.79 -22.58 -9.52
N HIS A 202 -2.45 -22.53 -9.53
CA HIS A 202 -1.56 -23.62 -9.92
C HIS A 202 -1.23 -24.57 -8.76
N LEU A 203 -1.67 -24.28 -7.55
CA LEU A 203 -1.41 -25.13 -6.38
C LEU A 203 -2.60 -26.03 -5.99
N GLY A 204 -3.68 -26.04 -6.77
CA GLY A 204 -4.80 -26.96 -6.57
C GLY A 204 -6.13 -26.27 -6.64
#